data_44f1188bb1b7b0cb5a20910465cc8ae7
#
_entry.id   44f1188bb1b7b0cb5a20910465cc8ae7
#
_cell.length_a   1.000
_cell.length_b   1.000
_cell.length_c   1.000
_cell.angle_alpha   90.00
_cell.angle_beta   90.00
_cell.angle_gamma   90.00
#
_symmetry.space_group_name_H-M   'P 1'
#
loop_
_entity.id
_entity.type
_entity.pdbx_description
1 polymer ?
#
loop_
_entity_poly.entity_id
_entity_poly.type
_entity_poly.pdbx_seq_one_letter_code
_entity_poly.pdbx_strand_id
1 'polypeptide(L)'
;HDEGDHPHIHMMLWSDDPKYGFLRKDKLLHLQSVLTNMIYADELKAVYVQKDIAYKDVTGAARETMRRIVDQLETVENPPESIRQKLMELALELRTVSGKKQYAYLKKPLKDMVDSIVDELEKLPEVAAYYSVWNGLRDTLEGYYKNRPRQHNPLSQQKEFRAIKNAIIQEAERLCLQHEESSAQASANPTLASENTSSVDSHHMQLPPEYLLNLSLI
;
A
#
# COMPACT_ATOMS: atom_id res chain seq x y z
N HIS A 1 -43.38 -11.16 -17.56
CA HIS A 1 -42.99 -12.52 -17.24
C HIS A 1 -42.53 -12.63 -15.78
N ASP A 2 -43.44 -13.02 -14.89
CA ASP A 2 -43.18 -13.15 -13.44
C ASP A 2 -42.92 -14.63 -13.00
N GLU A 3 -42.85 -15.55 -13.93
CA GLU A 3 -42.84 -16.98 -13.62
C GLU A 3 -41.43 -17.60 -13.57
N GLY A 4 -40.42 -16.82 -13.38
CA GLY A 4 -39.04 -17.29 -13.29
C GLY A 4 -38.24 -16.62 -12.20
N ASP A 5 -37.13 -17.25 -11.76
CA ASP A 5 -36.18 -16.70 -10.77
C ASP A 5 -35.55 -15.36 -11.21
N HIS A 6 -35.85 -14.90 -12.43
CA HIS A 6 -35.31 -13.66 -13.02
C HIS A 6 -36.43 -12.84 -13.67
N PRO A 7 -37.15 -11.99 -12.95
CA PRO A 7 -38.12 -11.09 -13.54
C PRO A 7 -37.43 -10.20 -14.57
N HIS A 8 -37.99 -10.10 -15.77
CA HIS A 8 -37.43 -9.29 -16.84
C HIS A 8 -38.52 -8.59 -17.65
N ILE A 9 -38.16 -7.45 -18.23
CA ILE A 9 -39.03 -6.64 -19.07
C ILE A 9 -38.47 -6.61 -20.49
N HIS A 10 -39.33 -6.90 -21.46
CA HIS A 10 -39.01 -6.69 -22.86
C HIS A 10 -39.43 -5.27 -23.24
N MET A 11 -38.48 -4.50 -23.74
CA MET A 11 -38.73 -3.12 -24.20
C MET A 11 -38.42 -3.02 -25.70
N MET A 12 -39.36 -2.48 -26.45
CA MET A 12 -39.20 -2.17 -27.88
C MET A 12 -39.09 -0.66 -28.04
N LEU A 13 -38.02 -0.19 -28.65
CA LEU A 13 -37.81 1.22 -28.98
C LEU A 13 -37.73 1.37 -30.48
N TRP A 14 -38.44 2.38 -31.02
CA TRP A 14 -38.36 2.73 -32.42
C TRP A 14 -38.25 4.24 -32.57
N SER A 15 -37.81 4.69 -33.74
CA SER A 15 -37.75 6.10 -34.10
C SER A 15 -38.56 6.34 -35.38
N ASP A 16 -39.27 7.46 -35.42
CA ASP A 16 -39.99 7.91 -36.62
C ASP A 16 -39.05 8.45 -37.70
N ASP A 17 -37.82 8.87 -37.30
CA ASP A 17 -36.78 9.30 -38.25
C ASP A 17 -35.80 8.13 -38.49
N PRO A 18 -35.67 7.64 -39.76
CA PRO A 18 -34.75 6.56 -40.12
C PRO A 18 -33.31 6.83 -39.78
N LYS A 19 -32.87 8.10 -39.65
CA LYS A 19 -31.51 8.47 -39.24
C LYS A 19 -31.19 8.06 -37.80
N TYR A 20 -32.19 7.96 -36.93
CA TYR A 20 -32.07 7.64 -35.53
C TYR A 20 -32.58 6.24 -35.18
N GLY A 21 -33.00 5.45 -36.17
CA GLY A 21 -33.57 4.12 -35.99
C GLY A 21 -32.54 3.06 -35.59
N PHE A 22 -31.25 3.38 -35.67
CA PHE A 22 -30.16 2.45 -35.33
C PHE A 22 -29.43 2.86 -34.04
N LEU A 23 -29.56 2.04 -32.99
CA LEU A 23 -28.82 2.20 -31.77
C LEU A 23 -27.43 1.52 -31.89
N ARG A 24 -26.37 2.31 -31.91
CA ARG A 24 -25.00 1.83 -31.83
C ARG A 24 -24.74 1.20 -30.46
N LYS A 25 -23.79 0.26 -30.42
CA LYS A 25 -23.43 -0.47 -29.19
C LYS A 25 -23.09 0.45 -28.01
N ASP A 26 -22.38 1.56 -28.24
CA ASP A 26 -22.04 2.56 -27.23
C ASP A 26 -23.30 3.23 -26.63
N LYS A 27 -24.30 3.53 -27.47
CA LYS A 27 -25.58 4.11 -27.03
C LYS A 27 -26.43 3.11 -26.26
N LEU A 28 -26.41 1.85 -26.66
CA LEU A 28 -27.09 0.77 -25.93
C LEU A 28 -26.49 0.59 -24.52
N LEU A 29 -25.16 0.57 -24.40
CA LEU A 29 -24.46 0.48 -23.10
C LEU A 29 -24.76 1.71 -22.23
N HIS A 30 -24.81 2.89 -22.84
CA HIS A 30 -25.19 4.09 -22.11
C HIS A 30 -26.63 4.02 -21.60
N LEU A 31 -27.59 3.61 -22.43
CA LEU A 31 -28.98 3.43 -22.01
C LEU A 31 -29.10 2.41 -20.88
N GLN A 32 -28.41 1.28 -20.98
CA GLN A 32 -28.35 0.29 -19.92
C GLN A 32 -27.83 0.91 -18.60
N SER A 33 -26.76 1.68 -18.67
CA SER A 33 -26.19 2.35 -17.48
C SER A 33 -27.17 3.36 -16.87
N VAL A 34 -27.87 4.14 -17.70
CA VAL A 34 -28.88 5.09 -17.22
C VAL A 34 -30.04 4.38 -16.52
N LEU A 35 -30.56 3.33 -17.14
CA LEU A 35 -31.66 2.54 -16.56
C LEU A 35 -31.23 1.87 -15.25
N THR A 36 -30.03 1.27 -15.19
CA THR A 36 -29.48 0.69 -13.96
C THR A 36 -29.41 1.72 -12.85
N ASN A 37 -28.89 2.92 -13.14
CA ASN A 37 -28.79 3.99 -12.16
C ASN A 37 -30.15 4.48 -11.67
N MET A 38 -31.17 4.46 -12.53
CA MET A 38 -32.53 4.88 -12.14
C MET A 38 -33.25 3.82 -11.31
N ILE A 39 -33.13 2.55 -11.70
CA ILE A 39 -33.82 1.43 -11.03
C ILE A 39 -33.20 1.15 -9.66
N TYR A 40 -31.88 1.17 -9.54
CA TYR A 40 -31.13 0.81 -8.34
C TYR A 40 -30.50 2.03 -7.65
N ALA A 41 -31.15 3.20 -7.74
CA ALA A 41 -30.56 4.45 -7.25
C ALA A 41 -30.18 4.42 -5.77
N ASP A 42 -31.06 3.89 -4.93
CA ASP A 42 -30.87 3.85 -3.48
C ASP A 42 -29.83 2.79 -3.09
N GLU A 43 -29.90 1.60 -3.67
CA GLU A 43 -28.94 0.51 -3.45
C GLU A 43 -27.54 0.91 -3.91
N LEU A 44 -27.42 1.50 -5.10
CA LEU A 44 -26.14 1.98 -5.61
C LEU A 44 -25.55 3.06 -4.72
N LYS A 45 -26.36 4.00 -4.24
CA LYS A 45 -25.92 5.03 -3.29
C LYS A 45 -25.37 4.43 -2.02
N ALA A 46 -26.05 3.43 -1.44
CA ALA A 46 -25.60 2.74 -0.24
C ALA A 46 -24.24 2.03 -0.48
N VAL A 47 -24.10 1.31 -1.59
CA VAL A 47 -22.85 0.62 -1.94
C VAL A 47 -21.71 1.61 -2.22
N TYR A 48 -21.97 2.75 -2.86
CA TYR A 48 -20.95 3.78 -3.07
C TYR A 48 -20.44 4.37 -1.75
N VAL A 49 -21.33 4.65 -0.79
CA VAL A 49 -20.93 5.13 0.54
C VAL A 49 -20.05 4.10 1.25
N GLN A 50 -20.44 2.84 1.25
CA GLN A 50 -19.63 1.76 1.85
C GLN A 50 -18.27 1.61 1.16
N LYS A 51 -18.22 1.72 -0.16
CA LYS A 51 -16.98 1.67 -0.93
C LYS A 51 -16.03 2.81 -0.57
N ASP A 52 -16.56 4.01 -0.34
CA ASP A 52 -15.76 5.16 0.08
C ASP A 52 -15.21 4.99 1.50
N ILE A 53 -15.96 4.37 2.40
CA ILE A 53 -15.48 3.98 3.73
C ILE A 53 -14.37 2.94 3.59
N ALA A 54 -14.62 1.85 2.87
CA ALA A 54 -13.63 0.79 2.66
C ALA A 54 -12.35 1.32 1.99
N TYR A 55 -12.43 2.28 1.08
CA TYR A 55 -11.26 2.95 0.50
C TYR A 55 -10.42 3.68 1.57
N LYS A 56 -11.08 4.38 2.49
CA LYS A 56 -10.39 5.07 3.59
C LYS A 56 -9.75 4.08 4.54
N ASP A 57 -10.42 2.97 4.83
CA ASP A 57 -9.89 1.91 5.70
C ASP A 57 -8.65 1.25 5.10
N VAL A 58 -8.67 0.86 3.81
CA VAL A 58 -7.49 0.33 3.11
C VAL A 58 -6.33 1.32 3.15
N THR A 59 -6.63 2.59 2.83
CA THR A 59 -5.59 3.64 2.79
C THR A 59 -5.02 3.93 4.17
N GLY A 60 -5.87 3.95 5.19
CA GLY A 60 -5.48 4.14 6.59
C GLY A 60 -4.62 2.99 7.10
N ALA A 61 -5.08 1.76 6.92
CA ALA A 61 -4.35 0.55 7.31
C ALA A 61 -2.98 0.47 6.64
N ALA A 62 -2.89 0.71 5.33
CA ALA A 62 -1.63 0.67 4.62
C ALA A 62 -0.63 1.73 5.11
N ARG A 63 -1.10 2.96 5.37
CA ARG A 63 -0.26 4.05 5.92
C ARG A 63 0.23 3.75 7.32
N GLU A 64 -0.67 3.31 8.19
CA GLU A 64 -0.32 2.98 9.58
C GLU A 64 0.65 1.82 9.65
N THR A 65 0.42 0.76 8.87
CA THR A 65 1.33 -0.38 8.77
C THR A 65 2.70 0.05 8.26
N MET A 66 2.75 0.90 7.23
CA MET A 66 4.01 1.41 6.70
C MET A 66 4.77 2.25 7.72
N ARG A 67 4.08 3.15 8.42
CA ARG A 67 4.67 3.96 9.47
C ARG A 67 5.24 3.11 10.60
N ARG A 68 4.47 2.12 11.06
CA ARG A 68 4.92 1.16 12.08
C ARG A 68 6.18 0.39 11.63
N ILE A 69 6.24 -0.05 10.38
CA ILE A 69 7.43 -0.71 9.83
C ILE A 69 8.63 0.24 9.87
N VAL A 70 8.48 1.51 9.50
CA VAL A 70 9.55 2.49 9.54
C VAL A 70 10.00 2.79 10.97
N ASP A 71 9.06 2.97 11.89
CA ASP A 71 9.38 3.22 13.32
C ASP A 71 10.09 1.99 13.95
N GLN A 72 9.74 0.77 13.52
CA GLN A 72 10.40 -0.48 13.96
C GLN A 72 11.78 -0.70 13.35
N LEU A 73 12.14 -0.01 12.25
CA LEU A 73 13.51 -0.05 11.71
C LEU A 73 14.52 0.53 12.70
N GLU A 74 14.08 1.41 13.60
CA GLU A 74 14.90 2.01 14.66
C GLU A 74 14.95 1.16 15.94
N THR A 75 13.98 0.28 16.13
CA THR A 75 13.89 -0.64 17.28
C THR A 75 14.10 -2.08 16.83
N VAL A 76 14.70 -2.91 17.69
CA VAL A 76 15.15 -4.29 17.40
C VAL A 76 14.04 -5.29 17.02
N GLU A 77 12.79 -4.87 16.89
CA GLU A 77 11.65 -5.73 16.51
C GLU A 77 11.55 -5.84 14.97
N ASN A 78 11.63 -7.07 14.47
CA ASN A 78 11.74 -7.44 13.07
C ASN A 78 10.52 -7.01 12.19
N PRO A 79 10.63 -5.94 11.40
CA PRO A 79 9.69 -5.74 10.30
C PRO A 79 9.87 -6.81 9.22
N PRO A 80 8.86 -7.03 8.34
CA PRO A 80 9.03 -7.93 7.21
C PRO A 80 10.27 -7.56 6.38
N GLU A 81 11.28 -8.44 6.37
CA GLU A 81 12.60 -8.16 5.79
C GLU A 81 12.50 -7.71 4.32
N SER A 82 11.54 -8.28 3.57
CA SER A 82 11.31 -7.93 2.16
C SER A 82 10.89 -6.47 1.97
N ILE A 83 10.05 -5.93 2.85
CA ILE A 83 9.60 -4.54 2.79
C ILE A 83 10.73 -3.62 3.24
N ARG A 84 11.45 -3.99 4.29
CA ARG A 84 12.59 -3.24 4.83
C ARG A 84 13.65 -2.98 3.77
N GLN A 85 14.11 -4.03 3.10
CA GLN A 85 15.15 -3.95 2.07
C GLN A 85 14.72 -3.05 0.90
N LYS A 86 13.51 -3.27 0.38
CA LYS A 86 12.97 -2.46 -0.73
C LYS A 86 12.79 -0.99 -0.34
N LEU A 87 12.39 -0.72 0.91
CA LEU A 87 12.20 0.63 1.38
C LEU A 87 13.53 1.37 1.53
N MET A 88 14.57 0.70 2.05
CA MET A 88 15.92 1.28 2.14
C MET A 88 16.49 1.56 0.75
N GLU A 89 16.32 0.63 -0.19
CA GLU A 89 16.75 0.82 -1.58
C GLU A 89 16.02 2.01 -2.23
N LEU A 90 14.69 2.11 -2.06
CA LEU A 90 13.90 3.24 -2.53
C LEU A 90 14.39 4.56 -1.90
N ALA A 91 14.68 4.56 -0.60
CA ALA A 91 15.18 5.72 0.11
C ALA A 91 16.50 6.24 -0.49
N LEU A 92 17.45 5.34 -0.77
CA LEU A 92 18.73 5.70 -1.39
C LEU A 92 18.55 6.27 -2.82
N GLU A 93 17.71 5.64 -3.62
CA GLU A 93 17.43 6.10 -4.98
C GLU A 93 16.70 7.45 -5.00
N LEU A 94 15.80 7.72 -4.06
CA LEU A 94 15.11 9.00 -3.93
C LEU A 94 16.05 10.17 -3.60
N ARG A 95 17.25 9.93 -3.04
CA ARG A 95 18.27 10.98 -2.82
C ARG A 95 18.77 11.57 -4.13
N THR A 96 18.82 10.77 -5.17
CA THR A 96 19.30 11.20 -6.50
C THR A 96 18.25 11.98 -7.29
N VAL A 97 16.98 11.94 -6.84
CA VAL A 97 15.87 12.59 -7.54
C VAL A 97 15.80 14.06 -7.19
N SER A 98 16.00 14.91 -8.18
CA SER A 98 15.74 16.35 -8.07
C SER A 98 14.30 16.67 -8.45
N GLY A 99 13.61 17.48 -7.63
CA GLY A 99 12.25 17.94 -7.88
C GLY A 99 11.16 17.27 -7.03
N LYS A 100 9.92 17.23 -7.54
CA LYS A 100 8.77 16.70 -6.77
C LYS A 100 8.84 15.18 -6.65
N LYS A 101 9.02 14.70 -5.42
CA LYS A 101 9.03 13.29 -5.08
C LYS A 101 7.61 12.78 -4.81
N GLN A 102 6.82 12.65 -5.87
CA GLN A 102 5.48 12.07 -5.86
C GLN A 102 5.39 11.01 -6.94
N TYR A 103 4.62 9.96 -6.72
CA TYR A 103 4.51 8.81 -7.63
C TYR A 103 4.29 9.21 -9.10
N ALA A 104 3.46 10.24 -9.34
CA ALA A 104 3.16 10.68 -10.70
C ALA A 104 4.41 11.16 -11.49
N TYR A 105 5.37 11.74 -10.79
CA TYR A 105 6.57 12.37 -11.39
C TYR A 105 7.80 11.48 -11.36
N LEU A 106 7.77 10.35 -10.66
CA LEU A 106 8.89 9.41 -10.62
C LEU A 106 9.12 8.75 -11.99
N LYS A 107 10.36 8.39 -12.26
CA LYS A 107 10.75 7.55 -13.41
C LYS A 107 10.24 6.11 -13.20
N LYS A 108 10.13 5.36 -14.31
CA LYS A 108 9.57 4.00 -14.27
C LYS A 108 10.24 3.07 -13.25
N PRO A 109 11.59 2.97 -13.15
CA PRO A 109 12.22 2.07 -12.17
C PRO A 109 11.77 2.35 -10.73
N LEU A 110 11.71 3.63 -10.34
CA LEU A 110 11.24 4.02 -9.00
C LEU A 110 9.76 3.72 -8.78
N LYS A 111 8.94 3.85 -9.83
CA LYS A 111 7.53 3.44 -9.77
C LYS A 111 7.40 1.95 -9.54
N ASP A 112 8.19 1.15 -10.25
CA ASP A 112 8.19 -0.31 -10.13
C ASP A 112 8.63 -0.73 -8.71
N MET A 113 9.60 -0.04 -8.09
CA MET A 113 9.99 -0.25 -6.69
C MET A 113 8.84 0.07 -5.72
N VAL A 114 8.22 1.24 -5.87
CA VAL A 114 7.06 1.63 -5.03
C VAL A 114 5.91 0.63 -5.19
N ASP A 115 5.60 0.22 -6.42
CA ASP A 115 4.55 -0.75 -6.71
C ASP A 115 4.85 -2.11 -6.08
N SER A 116 6.11 -2.55 -6.11
CA SER A 116 6.56 -3.78 -5.43
C SER A 116 6.40 -3.71 -3.91
N ILE A 117 6.60 -2.55 -3.28
CA ILE A 117 6.34 -2.37 -1.84
C ILE A 117 4.84 -2.42 -1.54
N VAL A 118 4.00 -1.81 -2.40
CA VAL A 118 2.54 -1.88 -2.26
C VAL A 118 2.05 -3.32 -2.34
N ASP A 119 2.59 -4.13 -3.26
CA ASP A 119 2.22 -5.54 -3.41
C ASP A 119 2.64 -6.40 -2.20
N GLU A 120 3.75 -6.06 -1.54
CA GLU A 120 4.11 -6.70 -0.27
C GLU A 120 3.20 -6.26 0.89
N LEU A 121 2.84 -4.97 0.96
CA LEU A 121 1.88 -4.47 1.95
C LEU A 121 0.50 -5.12 1.82
N GLU A 122 0.04 -5.38 0.58
CA GLU A 122 -1.22 -6.06 0.32
C GLU A 122 -1.27 -7.46 0.96
N LYS A 123 -0.13 -8.15 1.07
CA LYS A 123 -0.05 -9.49 1.67
C LYS A 123 -0.19 -9.50 3.19
N LEU A 124 0.00 -8.34 3.84
CA LEU A 124 -0.11 -8.24 5.28
C LEU A 124 -1.58 -8.34 5.72
N PRO A 125 -1.89 -9.14 6.76
CA PRO A 125 -3.27 -9.43 7.16
C PRO A 125 -4.13 -8.19 7.38
N GLU A 126 -3.55 -7.15 7.95
CA GLU A 126 -4.25 -5.89 8.25
C GLU A 126 -4.69 -5.16 6.98
N VAL A 127 -3.86 -5.15 5.93
CA VAL A 127 -4.16 -4.51 4.65
C VAL A 127 -5.04 -5.41 3.80
N ALA A 128 -4.72 -6.71 3.73
CA ALA A 128 -5.44 -7.71 2.94
C ALA A 128 -6.92 -7.79 3.32
N ALA A 129 -7.25 -7.74 4.61
CA ALA A 129 -8.62 -7.80 5.09
C ALA A 129 -9.46 -6.63 4.55
N TYR A 130 -8.98 -5.39 4.70
CA TYR A 130 -9.70 -4.21 4.19
C TYR A 130 -9.77 -4.19 2.66
N TYR A 131 -8.70 -4.62 1.98
CA TYR A 131 -8.68 -4.66 0.52
C TYR A 131 -9.66 -5.71 -0.03
N SER A 132 -9.84 -6.83 0.66
CA SER A 132 -10.86 -7.84 0.32
C SER A 132 -12.27 -7.26 0.40
N VAL A 133 -12.59 -6.51 1.47
CA VAL A 133 -13.89 -5.83 1.63
C VAL A 133 -14.11 -4.84 0.48
N TRP A 134 -13.12 -4.01 0.16
CA TRP A 134 -13.22 -3.05 -0.93
C TRP A 134 -13.45 -3.74 -2.29
N ASN A 135 -12.75 -4.85 -2.56
CA ASN A 135 -12.95 -5.64 -3.77
C ASN A 135 -14.36 -6.23 -3.84
N GLY A 136 -14.90 -6.77 -2.74
CA GLY A 136 -16.27 -7.29 -2.68
C GLY A 136 -17.33 -6.22 -3.01
N LEU A 137 -17.15 -5.00 -2.49
CA LEU A 137 -18.03 -3.88 -2.82
C LEU A 137 -17.92 -3.46 -4.31
N ARG A 138 -16.73 -3.54 -4.89
CA ARG A 138 -16.53 -3.32 -6.32
C ARG A 138 -17.19 -4.40 -7.17
N ASP A 139 -17.14 -5.66 -6.73
CA ASP A 139 -17.82 -6.77 -7.42
C ASP A 139 -19.34 -6.60 -7.38
N THR A 140 -19.87 -6.18 -6.23
CA THR A 140 -21.29 -5.83 -6.09
C THR A 140 -21.69 -4.71 -7.05
N LEU A 141 -20.90 -3.63 -7.13
CA LEU A 141 -21.18 -2.54 -8.08
C LEU A 141 -21.12 -3.01 -9.53
N GLU A 142 -20.11 -3.81 -9.91
CA GLU A 142 -20.05 -4.32 -11.29
C GLU A 142 -21.19 -5.27 -11.61
N GLY A 143 -21.70 -6.02 -10.65
CA GLY A 143 -22.87 -6.90 -10.79
C GLY A 143 -24.13 -6.18 -11.26
N TYR A 144 -24.33 -4.91 -10.86
CA TYR A 144 -25.44 -4.10 -11.35
C TYR A 144 -25.33 -3.73 -12.83
N TYR A 145 -24.12 -3.64 -13.38
CA TYR A 145 -23.88 -3.19 -14.75
C TYR A 145 -23.47 -4.29 -15.72
N LYS A 146 -22.86 -5.36 -15.21
CA LYS A 146 -22.28 -6.43 -16.03
C LYS A 146 -22.53 -7.79 -15.39
N ASN A 147 -23.01 -8.71 -16.19
CA ASN A 147 -23.20 -10.11 -15.76
C ASN A 147 -21.91 -10.93 -15.97
N ARG A 148 -20.76 -10.41 -15.54
CA ARG A 148 -19.44 -11.08 -15.65
C ARG A 148 -18.64 -10.86 -14.37
N PRO A 149 -17.93 -11.89 -13.88
CA PRO A 149 -17.03 -11.73 -12.74
C PRO A 149 -15.93 -10.74 -13.10
N ARG A 150 -15.60 -9.88 -12.13
CA ARG A 150 -14.50 -8.91 -12.24
C ARG A 150 -13.17 -9.64 -12.00
N GLN A 151 -12.14 -9.29 -12.76
CA GLN A 151 -10.78 -9.65 -12.43
C GLN A 151 -10.25 -8.72 -11.34
N HIS A 152 -9.79 -9.30 -10.22
CA HIS A 152 -9.15 -8.56 -9.16
C HIS A 152 -7.71 -8.26 -9.55
N ASN A 153 -7.38 -6.99 -9.64
CA ASN A 153 -6.01 -6.54 -9.87
C ASN A 153 -5.31 -6.33 -8.54
N PRO A 154 -3.96 -6.48 -8.47
CA PRO A 154 -3.18 -6.11 -7.30
C PRO A 154 -3.42 -4.67 -6.87
N LEU A 155 -3.22 -4.39 -5.58
CA LEU A 155 -3.43 -3.06 -5.00
C LEU A 155 -2.55 -1.99 -5.69
N SER A 156 -1.34 -2.37 -6.10
CA SER A 156 -0.42 -1.50 -6.86
C SER A 156 -0.99 -1.04 -8.21
N GLN A 157 -1.82 -1.85 -8.86
CA GLN A 157 -2.42 -1.53 -10.16
C GLN A 157 -3.72 -0.72 -10.06
N GLN A 158 -4.25 -0.54 -8.84
CA GLN A 158 -5.46 0.24 -8.63
C GLN A 158 -5.13 1.74 -8.61
N LYS A 159 -5.67 2.48 -9.57
CA LYS A 159 -5.41 3.93 -9.70
C LYS A 159 -5.92 4.74 -8.52
N GLU A 160 -6.96 4.26 -7.87
CA GLU A 160 -7.61 4.88 -6.72
C GLU A 160 -6.64 4.98 -5.53
N PHE A 161 -5.76 4.01 -5.33
CA PHE A 161 -4.85 3.95 -4.18
C PHE A 161 -3.50 4.66 -4.39
N ARG A 162 -3.44 5.66 -5.26
CA ARG A 162 -2.24 6.51 -5.42
C ARG A 162 -1.78 7.15 -4.11
N ALA A 163 -2.71 7.38 -3.18
CA ALA A 163 -2.40 7.93 -1.87
C ALA A 163 -1.47 7.02 -1.05
N ILE A 164 -1.59 5.70 -1.15
CA ILE A 164 -0.70 4.73 -0.51
C ILE A 164 0.71 4.85 -1.10
N LYS A 165 0.83 4.92 -2.43
CA LYS A 165 2.11 5.06 -3.12
C LYS A 165 2.86 6.33 -2.71
N ASN A 166 2.14 7.45 -2.58
CA ASN A 166 2.74 8.69 -2.10
C ASN A 166 3.13 8.62 -0.62
N ALA A 167 2.38 7.89 0.22
CA ALA A 167 2.73 7.68 1.61
C ALA A 167 4.04 6.88 1.74
N ILE A 168 4.23 5.82 0.94
CA ILE A 168 5.48 5.05 0.90
C ILE A 168 6.67 5.94 0.53
N ILE A 169 6.51 6.82 -0.47
CA ILE A 169 7.56 7.76 -0.87
C ILE A 169 7.90 8.71 0.28
N GLN A 170 6.90 9.24 0.99
CA GLN A 170 7.12 10.13 2.14
C GLN A 170 7.84 9.41 3.28
N GLU A 171 7.50 8.16 3.57
CA GLU A 171 8.19 7.38 4.61
C GLU A 171 9.63 7.04 4.19
N ALA A 172 9.87 6.75 2.93
CA ALA A 172 11.23 6.54 2.40
C ALA A 172 12.08 7.84 2.49
N GLU A 173 11.48 9.02 2.24
CA GLU A 173 12.16 10.30 2.44
C GLU A 173 12.47 10.56 3.93
N ARG A 174 11.55 10.23 4.82
CA ARG A 174 11.75 10.35 6.26
C ARG A 174 12.96 9.54 6.73
N LEU A 175 13.08 8.28 6.27
CA LEU A 175 14.25 7.44 6.56
C LEU A 175 15.56 8.06 6.08
N CYS A 176 15.58 8.68 4.91
CA CYS A 176 16.77 9.38 4.41
C CYS A 176 17.24 10.49 5.37
N LEU A 177 16.31 11.32 5.82
CA LEU A 177 16.62 12.46 6.69
C LEU A 177 17.14 11.99 8.04
N GLN A 178 16.51 10.98 8.65
CA GLN A 178 16.95 10.40 9.93
C GLN A 178 18.37 9.81 9.85
N HIS A 179 18.69 9.16 8.74
CA HIS A 179 20.04 8.60 8.53
C HIS A 179 21.11 9.69 8.35
N GLU A 180 20.76 10.82 7.78
CA GLU A 180 21.65 11.97 7.63
C GLU A 180 21.92 12.64 8.98
N GLU A 181 20.89 12.83 9.81
CA GLU A 181 21.01 13.40 11.15
C GLU A 181 21.86 12.49 12.05
N SER A 182 21.65 11.17 12.02
CA SER A 182 22.42 10.21 12.81
C SER A 182 23.89 10.17 12.39
N SER A 183 24.18 10.27 11.10
CA SER A 183 25.56 10.32 10.59
C SER A 183 26.27 11.63 10.88
N ALA A 184 25.52 12.76 10.88
CA ALA A 184 26.06 14.06 11.24
C ALA A 184 26.39 14.17 12.74
N GLN A 185 25.57 13.56 13.61
CA GLN A 185 25.85 13.50 15.05
C GLN A 185 27.02 12.57 15.39
N ALA A 186 27.19 11.47 14.66
CA ALA A 186 28.35 10.57 14.82
C ALA A 186 29.66 11.22 14.40
N SER A 187 29.63 12.13 13.42
CA SER A 187 30.83 12.86 12.97
C SER A 187 31.11 14.14 13.80
N ALA A 188 30.16 14.62 14.60
CA ALA A 188 30.34 15.78 15.47
C ALA A 188 30.94 15.44 16.85
N ASN A 189 31.26 14.17 17.15
CA ASN A 189 31.87 13.73 18.38
C ASN A 189 33.22 13.02 18.17
N PRO A 190 34.24 13.66 17.59
CA PRO A 190 35.59 13.16 17.63
C PRO A 190 36.42 14.02 18.60
N THR A 191 36.30 13.83 19.91
CA THR A 191 37.39 14.22 20.81
C THR A 191 36.99 14.02 22.26
N LEU A 192 37.35 12.88 22.81
CA LEU A 192 37.74 12.71 24.22
C LEU A 192 38.32 11.27 24.41
N ALA A 193 39.36 10.95 23.67
CA ALA A 193 40.24 9.83 24.02
C ALA A 193 41.63 10.03 23.47
N SER A 194 42.34 11.07 23.96
CA SER A 194 43.80 11.01 24.02
C SER A 194 44.23 12.16 24.98
N GLU A 195 44.53 11.72 26.19
CA GLU A 195 45.63 12.19 27.03
C GLU A 195 45.42 11.65 28.42
N ASN A 196 46.09 10.52 28.70
CA ASN A 196 46.80 10.32 29.96
C ASN A 196 47.62 9.04 29.82
N THR A 197 48.81 9.23 29.29
CA THR A 197 49.96 8.36 29.56
C THR A 197 50.61 8.82 30.85
N SER A 198 50.53 8.02 31.89
CA SER A 198 51.70 7.85 32.79
C SER A 198 51.44 6.78 33.84
N SER A 199 52.30 5.77 33.73
CA SER A 199 52.99 5.03 34.79
C SER A 199 52.21 4.20 35.82
N VAL A 200 52.54 2.89 35.75
CA VAL A 200 52.90 1.98 36.85
C VAL A 200 51.77 1.53 37.79
N ASP A 201 51.37 0.31 37.77
CA ASP A 201 51.86 -0.75 38.65
C ASP A 201 51.21 -2.13 38.32
N SER A 202 52.07 -3.12 38.38
CA SER A 202 51.72 -4.53 38.26
C SER A 202 50.95 -4.98 39.49
N HIS A 203 49.70 -5.37 39.35
CA HIS A 203 49.05 -6.30 40.26
C HIS A 203 48.31 -7.40 39.52
N HIS A 204 48.94 -8.53 39.53
CA HIS A 204 48.42 -9.85 39.24
C HIS A 204 47.16 -10.09 40.07
N MET A 205 46.02 -10.20 39.44
CA MET A 205 44.80 -10.66 40.10
C MET A 205 44.18 -11.78 39.30
N GLN A 206 44.34 -12.95 39.85
CA GLN A 206 43.83 -14.25 39.43
C GLN A 206 42.30 -14.25 39.45
N LEU A 207 41.69 -14.58 38.33
CA LEU A 207 40.25 -14.86 38.25
C LEU A 207 39.95 -16.25 38.80
N PRO A 208 38.90 -16.45 39.61
CA PRO A 208 38.47 -17.76 40.10
C PRO A 208 37.83 -18.61 38.99
N PRO A 209 37.97 -19.95 39.02
CA PRO A 209 37.56 -20.86 37.97
C PRO A 209 36.16 -21.43 38.18
N GLU A 210 35.08 -20.62 38.00
CA GLU A 210 33.71 -21.11 38.19
C GLU A 210 32.74 -20.85 37.02
N TYR A 211 33.21 -20.49 35.85
CA TYR A 211 32.33 -20.30 34.68
C TYR A 211 32.71 -21.12 33.44
N LEU A 212 33.21 -22.31 33.66
CA LEU A 212 33.35 -23.31 32.61
C LEU A 212 32.64 -24.59 33.05
N LEU A 213 31.33 -24.68 32.78
CA LEU A 213 30.57 -25.94 32.65
C LEU A 213 29.08 -25.58 32.47
N ASN A 214 28.61 -25.52 31.22
CA ASN A 214 27.35 -26.09 30.80
C ASN A 214 27.06 -25.75 29.30
N LEU A 215 27.83 -26.44 28.49
CA LEU A 215 27.45 -26.70 27.09
C LEU A 215 27.48 -28.22 26.96
N SER A 216 26.33 -28.86 27.18
CA SER A 216 25.98 -30.16 26.58
C SER A 216 24.59 -30.60 27.01
N LEU A 217 23.81 -31.02 26.00
CA LEU A 217 22.58 -31.85 26.07
C LEU A 217 21.28 -31.11 26.49
N ILE A 218 20.40 -30.73 25.57
CA ILE A 218 19.46 -31.60 24.83
C ILE A 218 18.97 -30.80 23.63
#